data_e3424960e7d166d1ab9845ac69bc6649
#
_entry.id   e3424960e7d166d1ab9845ac69bc6649
#
_cell.length_a   1.000
_cell.length_b   1.000
_cell.length_c   1.000
_cell.angle_alpha   90.00
_cell.angle_beta   90.00
_cell.angle_gamma   90.00
#
_symmetry.space_group_name_H-M   'P 1'
#
loop_
_entity.id
_entity.type
_entity.pdbx_description
1 polymer ?
#
loop_
_entity_poly.entity_id
_entity_poly.type
_entity_poly.pdbx_seq_one_letter_code
_entity_poly.pdbx_strand_id
1 'polypeptide(L)'
;MAFKVVYTGNLRTECTHLQSGSVIETDAPTDNRGKGERFSPTDLVATALAACIVTTMGIAGDTHGIDIDGTVCDVEKIMAGDPRRIGEIKVHITMPAGKTYSEKERLILERAATTCPVAKSLHPDLKESISFVWG
;
A
#
# COMPACT_ATOMS: atom_id res chain seq x y z
N MET A 1 -24.26 1.67 2.17
CA MET A 1 -23.20 1.23 1.24
C MET A 1 -22.21 2.35 1.04
N ALA A 2 -20.94 2.08 1.20
CA ALA A 2 -19.89 3.11 1.15
C ALA A 2 -19.20 3.19 -0.21
N PHE A 3 -19.14 2.08 -0.93
CA PHE A 3 -18.40 1.96 -2.20
C PHE A 3 -19.25 1.23 -3.23
N LYS A 4 -19.02 1.55 -4.50
CA LYS A 4 -19.72 0.90 -5.60
C LYS A 4 -18.71 0.46 -6.66
N VAL A 5 -18.84 -0.79 -7.11
CA VAL A 5 -17.98 -1.34 -8.17
C VAL A 5 -18.87 -1.76 -9.32
N VAL A 6 -18.55 -1.26 -10.52
CA VAL A 6 -19.25 -1.61 -11.75
C VAL A 6 -18.26 -2.31 -12.68
N TYR A 7 -18.62 -3.49 -13.17
CA TYR A 7 -17.85 -4.16 -14.21
C TYR A 7 -18.24 -3.54 -15.55
N THR A 8 -17.30 -2.85 -16.16
CA THR A 8 -17.56 -2.11 -17.42
C THR A 8 -17.28 -2.92 -18.67
N GLY A 9 -16.82 -4.16 -18.52
CA GLY A 9 -16.44 -5.03 -19.63
C GLY A 9 -14.95 -4.98 -19.93
N ASN A 10 -14.48 -5.91 -20.73
CA ASN A 10 -13.07 -6.01 -21.12
C ASN A 10 -12.12 -6.15 -19.93
N LEU A 11 -12.58 -6.82 -18.85
CA LEU A 11 -11.81 -7.06 -17.63
C LEU A 11 -11.43 -5.76 -16.91
N ARG A 12 -12.29 -4.75 -17.02
CA ARG A 12 -12.14 -3.45 -16.34
C ARG A 12 -13.30 -3.21 -15.39
N THR A 13 -13.00 -2.59 -14.25
CA THR A 13 -14.02 -2.11 -13.31
C THR A 13 -13.87 -0.61 -13.06
N GLU A 14 -14.95 0.00 -12.64
CA GLU A 14 -14.97 1.37 -12.15
C GLU A 14 -15.43 1.35 -10.69
N CYS A 15 -14.61 1.91 -9.80
CA CYS A 15 -14.85 1.90 -8.36
C CYS A 15 -15.11 3.32 -7.88
N THR A 16 -16.22 3.54 -7.20
CA THR A 16 -16.61 4.87 -6.72
C THR A 16 -16.67 4.89 -5.20
N HIS A 17 -16.01 5.87 -4.61
CA HIS A 17 -16.14 6.22 -3.20
C HIS A 17 -17.35 7.15 -3.09
N LEU A 18 -18.47 6.64 -2.59
CA LEU A 18 -19.75 7.35 -2.69
C LEU A 18 -19.77 8.66 -1.91
N GLN A 19 -19.12 8.72 -0.77
CA GLN A 19 -19.09 9.92 0.06
C GLN A 19 -18.39 11.10 -0.64
N SER A 20 -17.26 10.84 -1.28
CA SER A 20 -16.45 11.90 -1.92
C SER A 20 -16.68 12.02 -3.42
N GLY A 21 -17.25 10.99 -4.06
CA GLY A 21 -17.35 10.92 -5.51
C GLY A 21 -16.06 10.55 -6.22
N SER A 22 -14.98 10.24 -5.48
CA SER A 22 -13.72 9.82 -6.07
C SER A 22 -13.88 8.50 -6.80
N VAL A 23 -13.27 8.40 -7.98
CA VAL A 23 -13.38 7.22 -8.85
C VAL A 23 -11.99 6.71 -9.20
N ILE A 24 -11.82 5.40 -9.14
CA ILE A 24 -10.64 4.71 -9.69
C ILE A 24 -11.10 3.57 -10.60
N GLU A 25 -10.24 3.20 -11.54
CA GLU A 25 -10.50 2.07 -12.43
C GLU A 25 -9.50 0.96 -12.15
N THR A 26 -9.92 -0.30 -12.40
CA THR A 26 -9.01 -1.44 -12.34
C THR A 26 -9.00 -2.19 -13.67
N ASP A 27 -7.88 -2.83 -13.98
CA ASP A 27 -7.73 -3.73 -15.12
C ASP A 27 -7.17 -5.05 -14.65
N ALA A 28 -7.56 -6.15 -15.27
CA ALA A 28 -6.83 -7.39 -15.12
C ALA A 28 -5.39 -7.18 -15.63
N PRO A 29 -4.39 -7.80 -15.01
CA PRO A 29 -3.00 -7.63 -15.44
C PRO A 29 -2.75 -8.34 -16.77
N THR A 30 -1.67 -7.95 -17.46
CA THR A 30 -1.33 -8.52 -18.78
C THR A 30 -1.04 -10.02 -18.72
N ASP A 31 -0.52 -10.53 -17.60
CA ASP A 31 -0.29 -11.95 -17.39
C ASP A 31 -1.57 -12.73 -17.05
N ASN A 32 -2.72 -12.06 -16.99
CA ASN A 32 -4.03 -12.65 -16.74
C ASN A 32 -5.08 -12.06 -17.70
N ARG A 33 -4.78 -11.95 -18.97
CA ARG A 33 -5.65 -11.54 -20.09
C ARG A 33 -6.06 -10.07 -20.08
N GLY A 34 -5.56 -9.26 -19.16
CA GLY A 34 -5.96 -7.86 -19.03
C GLY A 34 -5.11 -6.92 -19.88
N LYS A 35 -5.59 -5.68 -19.98
CA LYS A 35 -4.88 -4.60 -20.67
C LYS A 35 -3.71 -4.06 -19.86
N GLY A 36 -3.76 -4.18 -18.53
CA GLY A 36 -2.72 -3.70 -17.64
C GLY A 36 -2.51 -2.19 -17.65
N GLU A 37 -3.51 -1.43 -18.07
CA GLU A 37 -3.42 0.04 -18.17
C GLU A 37 -3.77 0.74 -16.87
N ARG A 38 -4.32 0.01 -15.90
CA ARG A 38 -4.70 0.49 -14.57
C ARG A 38 -4.18 -0.50 -13.54
N PHE A 39 -4.24 -0.11 -12.26
CA PHE A 39 -3.96 -1.06 -11.18
C PHE A 39 -4.87 -2.28 -11.30
N SER A 40 -4.31 -3.47 -11.17
CA SER A 40 -5.13 -4.67 -10.98
C SER A 40 -5.68 -4.68 -9.54
N PRO A 41 -6.71 -5.48 -9.26
CA PRO A 41 -7.18 -5.62 -7.87
C PRO A 41 -6.08 -6.03 -6.88
N THR A 42 -5.19 -6.95 -7.27
CA THR A 42 -4.07 -7.34 -6.39
C THR A 42 -3.01 -6.23 -6.29
N ASP A 43 -2.82 -5.42 -7.34
CA ASP A 43 -1.97 -4.22 -7.25
C ASP A 43 -2.54 -3.24 -6.22
N LEU A 44 -3.86 -3.08 -6.17
CA LEU A 44 -4.51 -2.22 -5.18
C LEU A 44 -4.31 -2.72 -3.76
N VAL A 45 -4.32 -4.02 -3.55
CA VAL A 45 -4.04 -4.61 -2.22
C VAL A 45 -2.62 -4.25 -1.79
N ALA A 46 -1.63 -4.43 -2.67
CA ALA A 46 -0.24 -4.09 -2.37
C ALA A 46 -0.06 -2.58 -2.14
N THR A 47 -0.69 -1.77 -2.96
CA THR A 47 -0.67 -0.30 -2.83
C THR A 47 -1.35 0.14 -1.53
N ALA A 48 -2.47 -0.49 -1.18
CA ALA A 48 -3.18 -0.20 0.07
C ALA A 48 -2.31 -0.49 1.29
N LEU A 49 -1.53 -1.57 1.26
CA LEU A 49 -0.60 -1.87 2.35
C LEU A 49 0.41 -0.73 2.54
N ALA A 50 1.07 -0.31 1.47
CA ALA A 50 2.07 0.76 1.54
C ALA A 50 1.43 2.09 1.98
N ALA A 51 0.27 2.42 1.43
CA ALA A 51 -0.46 3.63 1.81
C ALA A 51 -0.84 3.60 3.29
N CYS A 52 -1.28 2.46 3.79
CA CYS A 52 -1.63 2.29 5.19
C CYS A 52 -0.41 2.41 6.10
N ILE A 53 0.70 1.79 5.72
CA ILE A 53 1.95 1.86 6.48
C ILE A 53 2.37 3.33 6.65
N VAL A 54 2.50 4.07 5.56
CA VAL A 54 2.98 5.45 5.62
C VAL A 54 1.98 6.39 6.31
N THR A 55 0.69 6.13 6.18
CA THR A 55 -0.35 6.89 6.89
C THR A 55 -0.25 6.64 8.40
N THR A 56 -0.05 5.40 8.82
CA THR A 56 0.12 5.05 10.23
C THR A 56 1.39 5.69 10.79
N MET A 57 2.48 5.70 10.00
CA MET A 57 3.70 6.44 10.36
C MET A 57 3.42 7.94 10.50
N GLY A 58 2.61 8.52 9.60
CA GLY A 58 2.20 9.92 9.65
C GLY A 58 1.43 10.26 10.91
N ILE A 59 0.53 9.39 11.34
CA ILE A 59 -0.23 9.55 12.59
C ILE A 59 0.74 9.56 13.79
N ALA A 60 1.69 8.63 13.82
CA ALA A 60 2.72 8.61 14.86
C ALA A 60 3.57 9.86 14.81
N GLY A 61 3.90 10.33 13.62
CA GLY A 61 4.64 11.57 13.41
C GLY A 61 3.93 12.77 13.99
N ASP A 62 2.62 12.88 13.72
CA ASP A 62 1.80 13.98 14.28
C ASP A 62 1.78 13.93 15.81
N THR A 63 1.65 12.75 16.38
CA THR A 63 1.62 12.55 17.83
C THR A 63 2.94 12.96 18.50
N HIS A 64 4.07 12.68 17.86
CA HIS A 64 5.41 12.87 18.42
C HIS A 64 6.17 14.05 17.85
N GLY A 65 5.55 14.86 16.98
CA GLY A 65 6.20 16.01 16.37
C GLY A 65 7.28 15.63 15.35
N ILE A 66 7.12 14.50 14.66
CA ILE A 66 8.07 14.01 13.66
C ILE A 66 7.49 14.29 12.26
N ASP A 67 8.23 15.03 11.44
CA ASP A 67 7.79 15.35 10.08
C ASP A 67 8.30 14.30 9.10
N ILE A 68 7.38 13.61 8.43
CA ILE A 68 7.69 12.61 7.40
C ILE A 68 7.17 13.01 6.02
N ASP A 69 6.77 14.28 5.84
CA ASP A 69 6.26 14.75 4.54
C ASP A 69 7.31 14.53 3.44
N GLY A 70 6.87 13.93 2.34
CA GLY A 70 7.74 13.60 1.23
C GLY A 70 8.30 12.18 1.26
N THR A 71 7.94 11.37 2.26
CA THR A 71 8.31 9.94 2.29
C THR A 71 7.82 9.23 1.03
N VAL A 72 8.68 8.41 0.44
CA VAL A 72 8.37 7.64 -0.77
C VAL A 72 8.36 6.15 -0.44
N CYS A 73 7.34 5.45 -0.91
CA CYS A 73 7.26 4.00 -0.80
C CYS A 73 7.31 3.39 -2.20
N ASP A 74 8.31 2.55 -2.45
CA ASP A 74 8.36 1.70 -3.63
C ASP A 74 7.83 0.34 -3.25
N VAL A 75 6.91 -0.19 -4.06
CA VAL A 75 6.16 -1.39 -3.73
C VAL A 75 6.35 -2.44 -4.82
N GLU A 76 6.67 -3.65 -4.40
CA GLU A 76 6.74 -4.79 -5.31
C GLU A 76 5.79 -5.89 -4.82
N LYS A 77 4.93 -6.34 -5.72
CA LYS A 77 3.99 -7.42 -5.46
C LYS A 77 4.52 -8.70 -6.11
N ILE A 78 4.64 -9.76 -5.32
CA ILE A 78 5.10 -11.07 -5.81
C ILE A 78 3.95 -12.06 -5.68
N MET A 79 3.51 -12.59 -6.83
CA MET A 79 2.42 -13.55 -6.86
C MET A 79 2.94 -14.96 -6.59
N ALA A 80 2.09 -15.80 -6.00
CA ALA A 80 2.30 -17.23 -5.81
C ALA A 80 1.23 -18.01 -6.56
N GLY A 81 1.50 -19.28 -6.85
CA GLY A 81 0.57 -20.17 -7.54
C GLY A 81 -0.07 -21.22 -6.62
N ASP A 82 -1.05 -21.93 -7.15
CA ASP A 82 -1.71 -23.10 -6.57
C ASP A 82 -2.30 -22.87 -5.16
N PRO A 83 -3.26 -21.96 -4.98
CA PRO A 83 -3.93 -21.12 -5.97
C PRO A 83 -3.17 -19.82 -6.23
N ARG A 84 -3.52 -19.15 -7.34
CA ARG A 84 -2.98 -17.82 -7.65
C ARG A 84 -3.35 -16.84 -6.55
N ARG A 85 -2.34 -16.22 -5.95
CA ARG A 85 -2.52 -15.31 -4.83
C ARG A 85 -1.29 -14.43 -4.66
N ILE A 86 -1.40 -13.38 -3.86
CA ILE A 86 -0.24 -12.59 -3.47
C ILE A 86 0.56 -13.41 -2.45
N GLY A 87 1.83 -13.71 -2.76
CA GLY A 87 2.72 -14.43 -1.85
C GLY A 87 3.56 -13.52 -0.99
N GLU A 88 3.96 -12.37 -1.54
CA GLU A 88 4.79 -11.40 -0.84
C GLU A 88 4.50 -9.99 -1.34
N ILE A 89 4.56 -9.02 -0.43
CA ILE A 89 4.56 -7.59 -0.76
C ILE A 89 5.81 -6.98 -0.13
N LYS A 90 6.67 -6.40 -0.96
CA LYS A 90 7.85 -5.67 -0.51
C LYS A 90 7.54 -4.18 -0.53
N VAL A 91 7.77 -3.51 0.58
CA VAL A 91 7.59 -2.06 0.70
C VAL A 91 8.93 -1.46 1.09
N HIS A 92 9.51 -0.70 0.20
CA HIS A 92 10.77 0.01 0.44
C HIS A 92 10.47 1.47 0.71
N ILE A 93 10.78 1.92 1.93
CA ILE A 93 10.44 3.25 2.41
C ILE A 93 11.68 4.13 2.40
N THR A 94 11.65 5.19 1.60
CA THR A 94 12.72 6.19 1.55
C THR A 94 12.23 7.45 2.25
N MET A 95 12.89 7.80 3.33
CA MET A 95 12.55 8.99 4.10
C MET A 95 12.96 10.26 3.36
N PRO A 96 12.32 11.41 3.62
CA PRO A 96 12.58 12.64 2.88
C PRO A 96 14.04 13.06 2.95
N ALA A 97 14.58 13.49 1.82
CA ALA A 97 15.95 14.03 1.74
C ALA A 97 16.06 15.31 2.58
N GLY A 98 17.19 15.49 3.23
CA GLY A 98 17.45 16.69 4.04
C GLY A 98 16.83 16.69 5.43
N LYS A 99 16.10 15.64 5.78
CA LYS A 99 15.57 15.45 7.15
C LYS A 99 16.37 14.37 7.86
N THR A 100 16.64 14.59 9.14
CA THR A 100 17.36 13.63 9.98
C THR A 100 16.44 13.16 11.10
N TYR A 101 16.60 11.91 11.50
CA TYR A 101 15.76 11.28 12.52
C TYR A 101 16.66 10.66 13.58
N SER A 102 16.37 10.94 14.85
CA SER A 102 17.08 10.32 15.97
C SER A 102 16.77 8.82 16.03
N GLU A 103 17.57 8.06 16.78
CA GLU A 103 17.29 6.63 17.01
C GLU A 103 15.90 6.41 17.59
N LYS A 104 15.48 7.26 18.54
CA LYS A 104 14.16 7.19 19.15
C LYS A 104 13.06 7.43 18.13
N GLU A 105 13.22 8.45 17.26
CA GLU A 105 12.27 8.76 16.22
C GLU A 105 12.16 7.63 15.19
N ARG A 106 13.29 7.06 14.77
CA ARG A 106 13.31 5.90 13.87
C ARG A 106 12.55 4.73 14.48
N LEU A 107 12.76 4.45 15.75
CA LEU A 107 12.08 3.35 16.45
C LEU A 107 10.56 3.56 16.49
N ILE A 108 10.13 4.79 16.77
CA ILE A 108 8.70 5.15 16.78
C ILE A 108 8.08 4.88 15.40
N LEU A 109 8.74 5.34 14.33
CA LEU A 109 8.24 5.18 12.96
C LEU A 109 8.25 3.73 12.51
N GLU A 110 9.30 2.97 12.84
CA GLU A 110 9.38 1.55 12.51
C GLU A 110 8.27 0.74 13.21
N ARG A 111 7.99 1.03 14.46
CA ARG A 111 6.90 0.39 15.20
C ARG A 111 5.55 0.72 14.59
N ALA A 112 5.33 1.98 14.22
CA ALA A 112 4.10 2.40 13.56
C ALA A 112 3.90 1.65 12.24
N ALA A 113 4.96 1.47 11.47
CA ALA A 113 4.90 0.76 10.18
C ALA A 113 4.41 -0.69 10.34
N THR A 114 4.63 -1.33 11.48
CA THR A 114 4.23 -2.72 11.72
C THR A 114 2.83 -2.87 12.31
N THR A 115 2.13 -1.78 12.58
CA THR A 115 0.82 -1.81 13.25
C THR A 115 -0.33 -1.38 12.36
N CYS A 116 -0.11 -1.24 11.05
CA CYS A 116 -1.15 -0.74 10.17
C CYS A 116 -2.31 -1.73 10.04
N PRO A 117 -3.57 -1.24 10.00
CA PRO A 117 -4.75 -2.12 9.92
C PRO A 117 -4.78 -3.02 8.68
N VAL A 118 -4.29 -2.56 7.53
CA VAL A 118 -4.24 -3.39 6.32
C VAL A 118 -3.33 -4.59 6.56
N ALA A 119 -2.15 -4.39 7.14
CA ALA A 119 -1.22 -5.48 7.45
C ALA A 119 -1.89 -6.53 8.34
N LYS A 120 -2.68 -6.09 9.33
CA LYS A 120 -3.37 -6.98 10.25
C LYS A 120 -4.55 -7.72 9.61
N SER A 121 -4.98 -7.27 8.43
CA SER A 121 -6.13 -7.84 7.71
C SER A 121 -5.73 -8.81 6.60
N LEU A 122 -4.45 -8.89 6.27
CA LEU A 122 -3.95 -9.78 5.22
C LEU A 122 -3.77 -11.20 5.76
N HIS A 123 -3.79 -12.16 4.83
CA HIS A 123 -3.60 -13.57 5.18
C HIS A 123 -2.25 -13.78 5.88
N PRO A 124 -2.19 -14.62 6.93
CA PRO A 124 -0.93 -14.85 7.67
C PRO A 124 0.21 -15.40 6.80
N ASP A 125 -0.11 -16.14 5.74
CA ASP A 125 0.89 -16.71 4.83
C ASP A 125 1.46 -15.69 3.84
N LEU A 126 0.84 -14.51 3.72
CA LEU A 126 1.36 -13.44 2.89
C LEU A 126 2.55 -12.80 3.61
N LYS A 127 3.71 -12.83 2.96
CA LYS A 127 4.92 -12.25 3.53
C LYS A 127 4.94 -10.75 3.29
N GLU A 128 5.14 -9.97 4.35
CA GLU A 128 5.31 -8.53 4.28
C GLU A 128 6.77 -8.19 4.57
N SER A 129 7.45 -7.59 3.60
CA SER A 129 8.87 -7.24 3.73
C SER A 129 9.02 -5.73 3.67
N ILE A 130 9.35 -5.11 4.79
CA ILE A 130 9.46 -3.66 4.92
C ILE A 130 10.92 -3.29 5.13
N SER A 131 11.43 -2.34 4.35
CA SER A 131 12.78 -1.82 4.49
C SER A 131 12.79 -0.30 4.47
N PHE A 132 13.78 0.31 5.12
CA PHE A 132 13.90 1.76 5.28
C PHE A 132 15.23 2.27 4.77
N VAL A 133 15.18 3.45 4.12
CA VAL A 133 16.34 4.31 3.89
C VAL A 133 16.10 5.61 4.65
N TRP A 134 16.96 5.93 5.58
CA TRP A 134 16.77 7.04 6.52
C TRP A 134 17.44 8.35 6.08
N GLY A 135 17.50 8.61 4.84
CA GLY A 135 18.01 9.87 4.32
C GLY A 135 19.48 9.84 3.87
#